data_051acb3d49e04906bbc515dcde595a61
#
_entry.id   051acb3d49e04906bbc515dcde595a61
#
_cell.length_a   1.000
_cell.length_b   1.000
_cell.length_c   1.000
_cell.angle_alpha   90.00
_cell.angle_beta   90.00
_cell.angle_gamma   90.00
#
_symmetry.space_group_name_H-M   'P 1'
#
loop_
_entity.id
_entity.type
_entity.pdbx_description
1 polymer ?
#
loop_
_entity_poly.entity_id
_entity_poly.type
_entity_poly.pdbx_seq_one_letter_code
_entity_poly.pdbx_strand_id
1 'polypeptide(L)'
;MTTRKKPFILLSEAAGILVQVLTAVHAIGPANCTVVISRETRHFSLTNMTSQSIQANFDGSDDDYLVTAINRLAMEMPDLTVIPCDCPAERVVDRIGPRLNASVIPAPNAAMLDCFDDKWEFYQFCKKHGLNVPPARLVACKQDIDFHEISGELGLPIVFKPLNQAGSAGVQVIHSEQEYQKKIVEADDYQFAPLLVQQYVRGLDIGLNLLAIHGSITAIAVQQRDFPQNFGAPIEFLSSPELENAARTICESSNYHGVMNIDARVEEKTGRVFLFESNPRFWGSLSASVWCGLNFVEACMEAAPPPPQVRRLQSGRANVHYHPMVQPALWGQALFSRHGQRRRMVRFMMGDLWTFLVQAKSLRQKVERYISSIQMHFFQIRH
;
A
#
# COMPACT_ATOMS: atom_id res chain seq x y z
N MET A 1 27.07 11.72 23.83
CA MET A 1 26.19 10.60 24.13
C MET A 1 25.81 9.94 22.81
N THR A 2 26.28 8.73 22.55
CA THR A 2 25.84 7.96 21.40
C THR A 2 24.37 7.55 21.63
N THR A 3 23.45 8.14 20.88
CA THR A 3 22.04 7.73 20.91
C THR A 3 21.94 6.25 20.55
N ARG A 4 21.43 5.44 21.50
CA ARG A 4 21.22 4.01 21.29
C ARG A 4 20.29 3.80 20.10
N LYS A 5 20.67 2.96 19.15
CA LYS A 5 19.81 2.59 18.00
C LYS A 5 18.64 1.76 18.50
N LYS A 6 17.41 2.13 18.12
CA LYS A 6 16.22 1.31 18.41
C LYS A 6 16.22 0.05 17.53
N PRO A 7 15.98 -1.14 18.12
CA PRO A 7 15.95 -2.39 17.35
C PRO A 7 14.56 -2.65 16.76
N PHE A 8 14.56 -3.09 15.48
CA PHE A 8 13.35 -3.44 14.74
C PHE A 8 13.55 -4.74 13.96
N ILE A 9 12.49 -5.53 13.86
CA ILE A 9 12.38 -6.61 12.87
C ILE A 9 11.23 -6.26 11.93
N LEU A 10 11.51 -6.21 10.63
CA LEU A 10 10.52 -5.95 9.59
C LEU A 10 10.31 -7.23 8.78
N LEU A 11 9.06 -7.61 8.58
CA LEU A 11 8.68 -8.75 7.74
C LEU A 11 8.03 -8.23 6.46
N SER A 12 8.43 -8.73 5.28
CA SER A 12 7.80 -8.34 4.01
C SER A 12 8.14 -9.26 2.85
N GLU A 13 7.16 -9.54 2.00
CA GLU A 13 7.33 -10.09 0.66
C GLU A 13 7.31 -9.01 -0.44
N ALA A 14 6.83 -7.80 -0.12
CA ALA A 14 6.71 -6.68 -1.05
C ALA A 14 7.88 -5.70 -0.92
N ALA A 15 8.89 -5.83 -1.78
CA ALA A 15 10.10 -5.00 -1.77
C ALA A 15 9.80 -3.49 -1.73
N GLY A 16 8.80 -3.03 -2.51
CA GLY A 16 8.43 -1.62 -2.58
C GLY A 16 7.87 -1.10 -1.25
N ILE A 17 7.09 -1.90 -0.52
CA ILE A 17 6.53 -1.54 0.78
C ILE A 17 7.62 -1.57 1.84
N LEU A 18 8.48 -2.59 1.84
CA LEU A 18 9.59 -2.70 2.77
C LEU A 18 10.49 -1.45 2.76
N VAL A 19 10.85 -0.95 1.57
CA VAL A 19 11.63 0.30 1.44
C VAL A 19 10.89 1.49 2.09
N GLN A 20 9.58 1.60 1.90
CA GLN A 20 8.79 2.68 2.48
C GLN A 20 8.79 2.61 4.01
N VAL A 21 8.61 1.42 4.58
CA VAL A 21 8.59 1.22 6.04
C VAL A 21 10.00 1.43 6.63
N LEU A 22 11.06 0.90 6.02
CA LEU A 22 12.44 1.16 6.42
C LEU A 22 12.75 2.67 6.42
N THR A 23 12.32 3.39 5.39
CA THR A 23 12.49 4.84 5.28
C THR A 23 11.74 5.56 6.42
N ALA A 24 10.51 5.13 6.74
CA ALA A 24 9.72 5.67 7.83
C ALA A 24 10.36 5.41 9.20
N VAL A 25 10.89 4.21 9.45
CA VAL A 25 11.64 3.84 10.65
C VAL A 25 12.87 4.74 10.84
N HIS A 26 13.69 4.88 9.80
CA HIS A 26 14.91 5.72 9.86
C HIS A 26 14.61 7.22 9.91
N ALA A 27 13.41 7.64 9.53
CA ALA A 27 12.96 9.01 9.72
C ALA A 27 12.69 9.34 11.20
N ILE A 28 12.33 8.37 12.04
CA ILE A 28 12.13 8.55 13.48
C ILE A 28 13.47 8.83 14.17
N GLY A 29 14.52 8.05 13.86
CA GLY A 29 15.83 8.17 14.49
C GLY A 29 16.81 7.07 14.09
N PRO A 30 17.94 6.98 14.79
CA PRO A 30 18.88 5.89 14.58
C PRO A 30 18.22 4.53 14.86
N ALA A 31 18.25 3.62 13.89
CA ALA A 31 17.62 2.32 13.98
C ALA A 31 18.62 1.18 13.69
N ASN A 32 18.35 0.02 14.26
CA ASN A 32 18.99 -1.26 13.95
C ASN A 32 17.89 -2.16 13.38
N CYS A 33 17.87 -2.35 12.07
CA CYS A 33 16.81 -3.07 11.38
C CYS A 33 17.29 -4.45 10.94
N THR A 34 16.67 -5.49 11.48
CA THR A 34 16.69 -6.84 10.92
C THR A 34 15.51 -6.99 9.99
N VAL A 35 15.68 -7.59 8.81
CA VAL A 35 14.57 -7.90 7.91
C VAL A 35 14.37 -9.40 7.79
N VAL A 36 13.12 -9.83 7.87
CA VAL A 36 12.72 -11.16 7.45
C VAL A 36 12.33 -11.07 5.99
N ILE A 37 13.06 -11.80 5.15
CA ILE A 37 12.95 -11.78 3.69
C ILE A 37 12.47 -13.13 3.17
N SER A 38 11.57 -13.10 2.22
CA SER A 38 11.19 -14.25 1.41
C SER A 38 12.08 -14.36 0.16
N ARG A 39 11.78 -15.32 -0.68
CA ARG A 39 12.43 -15.47 -2.00
C ARG A 39 12.32 -14.19 -2.84
N GLU A 40 11.18 -13.48 -2.75
CA GLU A 40 10.87 -12.28 -3.54
C GLU A 40 11.70 -11.07 -3.09
N THR A 41 12.02 -11.00 -1.80
CA THR A 41 12.73 -9.87 -1.20
C THR A 41 14.20 -10.19 -0.88
N ARG A 42 14.73 -11.36 -1.29
CA ARG A 42 16.10 -11.82 -0.99
C ARG A 42 17.22 -10.80 -1.31
N HIS A 43 17.00 -9.92 -2.29
CA HIS A 43 17.98 -8.89 -2.66
C HIS A 43 18.25 -7.88 -1.55
N PHE A 44 17.38 -7.78 -0.53
CA PHE A 44 17.62 -6.92 0.65
C PHE A 44 18.78 -7.40 1.53
N SER A 45 19.21 -8.65 1.41
CA SER A 45 20.46 -9.12 2.06
C SER A 45 21.72 -8.41 1.55
N LEU A 46 21.63 -7.74 0.38
CA LEU A 46 22.72 -7.03 -0.28
C LEU A 46 22.67 -5.50 -0.11
N THR A 47 21.63 -4.97 0.59
CA THR A 47 21.48 -3.53 0.77
C THR A 47 22.11 -3.06 2.08
N ASN A 48 22.45 -1.76 2.13
CA ASN A 48 22.91 -1.11 3.36
C ASN A 48 21.72 -0.59 4.21
N MET A 49 20.48 -0.83 3.78
CA MET A 49 19.28 -0.40 4.50
C MET A 49 19.00 -1.23 5.76
N THR A 50 19.60 -2.39 5.86
CA THR A 50 19.36 -3.35 6.94
C THR A 50 20.68 -3.77 7.62
N SER A 51 20.61 -4.08 8.91
CA SER A 51 21.79 -4.56 9.67
C SER A 51 22.03 -6.03 9.46
N GLN A 52 20.96 -6.81 9.30
CA GLN A 52 21.00 -8.25 9.01
C GLN A 52 19.69 -8.70 8.37
N SER A 53 19.69 -9.89 7.77
CA SER A 53 18.50 -10.51 7.19
C SER A 53 18.32 -11.95 7.70
N ILE A 54 17.06 -12.35 7.82
CA ILE A 54 16.61 -13.72 8.11
C ILE A 54 15.81 -14.17 6.90
N GLN A 55 16.13 -15.32 6.33
CA GLN A 55 15.34 -15.87 5.22
C GLN A 55 14.30 -16.84 5.76
N ALA A 56 13.04 -16.68 5.36
CA ALA A 56 11.94 -17.54 5.75
C ALA A 56 10.81 -17.52 4.71
N ASN A 57 10.00 -18.57 4.69
CA ASN A 57 8.74 -18.64 3.96
C ASN A 57 7.62 -18.04 4.81
N PHE A 58 6.62 -17.43 4.16
CA PHE A 58 5.50 -16.77 4.84
C PHE A 58 4.22 -17.62 4.80
N ASP A 59 4.29 -18.84 4.28
CA ASP A 59 3.19 -19.80 4.15
C ASP A 59 2.87 -20.60 5.44
N GLY A 60 3.61 -20.37 6.52
CA GLY A 60 3.49 -21.05 7.81
C GLY A 60 4.51 -22.16 8.03
N SER A 61 5.22 -22.61 6.99
CA SER A 61 6.22 -23.69 7.12
C SER A 61 7.38 -23.32 8.02
N ASP A 62 7.72 -22.03 8.12
CA ASP A 62 8.85 -21.53 8.92
C ASP A 62 8.42 -20.81 10.23
N ASP A 63 7.14 -20.91 10.64
CA ASP A 63 6.63 -20.20 11.82
C ASP A 63 7.44 -20.51 13.10
N ASP A 64 7.77 -21.78 13.40
CA ASP A 64 8.56 -22.18 14.58
C ASP A 64 10.00 -21.65 14.51
N TYR A 65 10.59 -21.67 13.33
CA TYR A 65 11.91 -21.09 13.10
C TYR A 65 11.88 -19.57 13.34
N LEU A 66 10.89 -18.87 12.84
CA LEU A 66 10.72 -17.43 13.04
C LEU A 66 10.54 -17.06 14.51
N VAL A 67 9.71 -17.80 15.25
CA VAL A 67 9.52 -17.60 16.71
C VAL A 67 10.86 -17.75 17.42
N THR A 68 11.63 -18.81 17.12
CA THR A 68 12.92 -19.05 17.74
C THR A 68 13.92 -17.94 17.44
N ALA A 69 14.01 -17.53 16.17
CA ALA A 69 14.93 -16.49 15.72
C ALA A 69 14.60 -15.12 16.32
N ILE A 70 13.32 -14.73 16.30
CA ILE A 70 12.87 -13.43 16.84
C ILE A 70 13.04 -13.39 18.36
N ASN A 71 12.69 -14.45 19.09
CA ASN A 71 12.82 -14.49 20.53
C ASN A 71 14.28 -14.47 20.98
N ARG A 72 15.20 -15.11 20.22
CA ARG A 72 16.62 -14.98 20.45
C ARG A 72 17.10 -13.53 20.30
N LEU A 73 16.68 -12.84 19.24
CA LEU A 73 17.01 -11.43 19.03
C LEU A 73 16.41 -10.52 20.11
N ALA A 74 15.22 -10.83 20.62
CA ALA A 74 14.59 -10.11 21.72
C ALA A 74 15.39 -10.21 23.04
N MET A 75 16.05 -11.36 23.30
CA MET A 75 16.96 -11.50 24.45
C MET A 75 18.21 -10.62 24.31
N GLU A 76 18.73 -10.48 23.09
CA GLU A 76 19.94 -9.69 22.81
C GLU A 76 19.64 -8.17 22.68
N MET A 77 18.43 -7.84 22.26
CA MET A 77 18.00 -6.47 21.96
C MET A 77 16.72 -6.11 22.73
N PRO A 78 16.83 -5.58 23.96
CA PRO A 78 15.67 -5.08 24.69
C PRO A 78 14.89 -4.02 23.87
N ASP A 79 13.58 -3.98 24.01
CA ASP A 79 12.65 -3.10 23.28
C ASP A 79 12.55 -3.40 21.76
N LEU A 80 12.89 -4.65 21.37
CA LEU A 80 12.71 -5.10 20.00
C LEU A 80 11.26 -4.98 19.57
N THR A 81 11.04 -4.32 18.42
CA THR A 81 9.71 -4.11 17.86
C THR A 81 9.58 -4.83 16.51
N VAL A 82 8.53 -5.62 16.36
CA VAL A 82 8.19 -6.36 15.15
C VAL A 82 7.20 -5.54 14.32
N ILE A 83 7.49 -5.39 13.02
CA ILE A 83 6.71 -4.61 12.07
C ILE A 83 6.37 -5.48 10.87
N PRO A 84 5.14 -6.02 10.74
CA PRO A 84 4.66 -6.59 9.50
C PRO A 84 4.40 -5.45 8.50
N CYS A 85 4.87 -5.60 7.25
CA CYS A 85 4.81 -4.53 6.27
C CYS A 85 3.69 -4.72 5.23
N ASP A 86 3.31 -5.97 4.95
CA ASP A 86 2.35 -6.35 3.92
C ASP A 86 1.44 -7.50 4.39
N CYS A 87 0.40 -7.82 3.63
CA CYS A 87 -0.60 -8.81 4.06
C CYS A 87 0.00 -10.21 4.35
N PRO A 88 0.94 -10.75 3.56
CA PRO A 88 1.62 -12.00 3.95
C PRO A 88 2.33 -11.89 5.30
N ALA A 89 3.02 -10.78 5.56
CA ALA A 89 3.70 -10.54 6.85
C ALA A 89 2.72 -10.38 8.01
N GLU A 90 1.57 -9.69 7.78
CA GLU A 90 0.49 -9.58 8.79
C GLU A 90 -0.04 -10.97 9.15
N ARG A 91 -0.25 -11.86 8.17
CA ARG A 91 -0.68 -13.24 8.42
C ARG A 91 0.36 -14.05 9.21
N VAL A 92 1.65 -13.86 8.95
CA VAL A 92 2.71 -14.47 9.77
C VAL A 92 2.60 -13.98 11.21
N VAL A 93 2.51 -12.67 11.40
CA VAL A 93 2.46 -12.06 12.75
C VAL A 93 1.18 -12.46 13.50
N ASP A 94 0.04 -12.58 12.85
CA ASP A 94 -1.19 -13.09 13.46
C ASP A 94 -0.98 -14.51 14.03
N ARG A 95 -0.30 -15.41 13.29
CA ARG A 95 -0.02 -16.79 13.74
C ARG A 95 1.02 -16.88 14.85
N ILE A 96 2.12 -16.12 14.73
CA ILE A 96 3.26 -16.27 15.66
C ILE A 96 3.27 -15.24 16.80
N GLY A 97 2.57 -14.12 16.66
CA GLY A 97 2.62 -12.97 17.59
C GLY A 97 2.42 -13.35 19.06
N PRO A 98 1.44 -14.20 19.42
CA PRO A 98 1.25 -14.65 20.82
C PRO A 98 2.43 -15.42 21.42
N ARG A 99 3.38 -15.89 20.59
CA ARG A 99 4.56 -16.66 20.99
C ARG A 99 5.83 -15.82 21.04
N LEU A 100 5.75 -14.54 20.68
CA LEU A 100 6.91 -13.64 20.61
C LEU A 100 7.17 -12.95 21.96
N ASN A 101 8.44 -12.84 22.32
CA ASN A 101 8.93 -12.04 23.45
C ASN A 101 9.29 -10.61 23.03
N ALA A 102 8.85 -10.18 21.86
CA ALA A 102 9.04 -8.83 21.30
C ALA A 102 7.70 -8.10 21.18
N SER A 103 7.72 -6.78 21.22
CA SER A 103 6.53 -5.98 20.97
C SER A 103 6.15 -6.03 19.50
N VAL A 104 4.88 -6.24 19.21
CA VAL A 104 4.34 -6.14 17.84
C VAL A 104 3.58 -4.83 17.71
N ILE A 105 3.74 -4.11 16.61
CA ILE A 105 2.90 -2.95 16.33
C ILE A 105 1.45 -3.39 16.10
N PRO A 106 0.45 -2.48 16.22
CA PRO A 106 -0.94 -2.82 15.91
C PRO A 106 -1.07 -3.47 14.53
N ALA A 107 -1.65 -4.67 14.47
CA ALA A 107 -1.74 -5.52 13.31
C ALA A 107 -3.14 -6.15 13.18
N PRO A 108 -3.73 -6.27 11.98
CA PRO A 108 -5.00 -6.93 11.78
C PRO A 108 -4.87 -8.45 11.98
N ASN A 109 -5.91 -9.08 12.50
CA ASN A 109 -5.99 -10.54 12.59
C ASN A 109 -6.45 -11.17 11.27
N ALA A 110 -6.41 -12.52 11.19
CA ALA A 110 -6.79 -13.26 9.99
C ALA A 110 -8.18 -12.89 9.46
N ALA A 111 -9.19 -12.76 10.34
CA ALA A 111 -10.56 -12.42 9.92
C ALA A 111 -10.65 -11.01 9.31
N MET A 112 -9.89 -10.04 9.83
CA MET A 112 -9.79 -8.70 9.23
C MET A 112 -9.06 -8.74 7.88
N LEU A 113 -7.99 -9.53 7.79
CA LEU A 113 -7.26 -9.72 6.53
C LEU A 113 -8.14 -10.38 5.47
N ASP A 114 -8.91 -11.41 5.81
CA ASP A 114 -9.80 -12.09 4.88
C ASP A 114 -10.90 -11.14 4.36
N CYS A 115 -11.42 -10.26 5.23
CA CYS A 115 -12.44 -9.30 4.85
C CYS A 115 -11.91 -8.13 4.01
N PHE A 116 -10.72 -7.61 4.35
CA PHE A 116 -10.26 -6.33 3.82
C PHE A 116 -9.17 -6.44 2.74
N ASP A 117 -8.50 -7.59 2.60
CA ASP A 117 -7.55 -7.84 1.52
C ASP A 117 -8.23 -8.40 0.26
N ASP A 118 -9.39 -9.01 0.39
CA ASP A 118 -10.21 -9.49 -0.72
C ASP A 118 -11.18 -8.41 -1.23
N LYS A 119 -11.15 -8.12 -2.53
CA LYS A 119 -11.97 -7.07 -3.14
C LYS A 119 -13.47 -7.35 -3.09
N TRP A 120 -13.86 -8.65 -3.16
CA TRP A 120 -15.28 -9.01 -3.09
C TRP A 120 -15.81 -8.94 -1.67
N GLU A 121 -15.07 -9.46 -0.70
CA GLU A 121 -15.45 -9.39 0.71
C GLU A 121 -15.52 -7.95 1.20
N PHE A 122 -14.56 -7.10 0.79
CA PHE A 122 -14.62 -5.66 1.06
C PHE A 122 -15.85 -5.00 0.42
N TYR A 123 -16.17 -5.34 -0.83
CA TYR A 123 -17.38 -4.85 -1.49
C TYR A 123 -18.65 -5.25 -0.72
N GLN A 124 -18.77 -6.52 -0.31
CA GLN A 124 -19.91 -7.01 0.47
C GLN A 124 -20.01 -6.32 1.83
N PHE A 125 -18.88 -6.15 2.51
CA PHE A 125 -18.80 -5.40 3.76
C PHE A 125 -19.32 -3.98 3.58
N CYS A 126 -18.85 -3.25 2.57
CA CYS A 126 -19.28 -1.89 2.28
C CYS A 126 -20.79 -1.81 1.99
N LYS A 127 -21.31 -2.73 1.17
CA LYS A 127 -22.77 -2.83 0.89
C LYS A 127 -23.57 -3.03 2.15
N LYS A 128 -23.16 -3.95 3.01
CA LYS A 128 -23.83 -4.26 4.28
C LYS A 128 -23.90 -3.05 5.21
N HIS A 129 -22.88 -2.19 5.19
CA HIS A 129 -22.79 -1.01 6.04
C HIS A 129 -23.22 0.29 5.38
N GLY A 130 -23.87 0.22 4.19
CA GLY A 130 -24.41 1.39 3.49
C GLY A 130 -23.37 2.35 2.94
N LEU A 131 -22.13 1.87 2.74
CA LEU A 131 -21.04 2.65 2.12
C LEU A 131 -21.17 2.64 0.61
N ASN A 132 -20.77 3.73 -0.03
CA ASN A 132 -20.83 3.85 -1.48
C ASN A 132 -19.74 3.00 -2.14
N VAL A 133 -20.14 1.99 -2.88
CA VAL A 133 -19.31 1.19 -3.77
C VAL A 133 -19.96 1.15 -5.15
N PRO A 134 -19.21 1.15 -6.26
CA PRO A 134 -19.83 0.99 -7.58
C PRO A 134 -20.49 -0.38 -7.69
N PRO A 135 -21.67 -0.51 -8.34
CA PRO A 135 -22.28 -1.81 -8.61
C PRO A 135 -21.27 -2.80 -9.18
N ALA A 136 -21.32 -4.04 -8.72
CA ALA A 136 -20.35 -5.06 -9.13
C ALA A 136 -20.95 -6.47 -9.06
N ARG A 137 -20.36 -7.39 -9.86
CA ARG A 137 -20.63 -8.82 -9.86
C ARG A 137 -19.34 -9.61 -9.66
N LEU A 138 -19.44 -10.70 -8.92
CA LEU A 138 -18.39 -11.70 -8.84
C LEU A 138 -18.62 -12.73 -9.96
N VAL A 139 -17.57 -13.02 -10.71
CA VAL A 139 -17.59 -14.01 -11.78
C VAL A 139 -16.50 -15.03 -11.52
N ALA A 140 -16.85 -16.31 -11.55
CA ALA A 140 -15.92 -17.39 -11.22
C ALA A 140 -14.77 -17.50 -12.23
N CYS A 141 -15.06 -17.37 -13.52
CA CYS A 141 -14.05 -17.36 -14.58
C CYS A 141 -14.54 -16.56 -15.80
N LYS A 142 -13.64 -16.23 -16.73
CA LYS A 142 -13.98 -15.42 -17.91
C LYS A 142 -14.97 -16.11 -18.86
N GLN A 143 -15.09 -17.42 -18.81
CA GLN A 143 -16.01 -18.23 -19.61
C GLN A 143 -17.48 -18.10 -19.16
N ASP A 144 -17.70 -17.72 -17.89
CA ASP A 144 -19.04 -17.54 -17.31
C ASP A 144 -19.63 -16.14 -17.58
N ILE A 145 -18.95 -15.31 -18.38
CA ILE A 145 -19.34 -13.94 -18.63
C ILE A 145 -20.26 -13.85 -19.84
N ASP A 146 -21.53 -13.53 -19.61
CA ASP A 146 -22.38 -12.97 -20.63
C ASP A 146 -22.18 -11.45 -20.68
N PHE A 147 -21.47 -10.99 -21.71
CA PHE A 147 -21.12 -9.58 -21.84
C PHE A 147 -22.36 -8.68 -21.99
N HIS A 148 -23.39 -9.12 -22.72
CA HIS A 148 -24.60 -8.34 -22.90
C HIS A 148 -25.38 -8.20 -21.61
N GLU A 149 -25.51 -9.28 -20.84
CA GLU A 149 -26.16 -9.23 -19.52
C GLU A 149 -25.42 -8.29 -18.58
N ILE A 150 -24.09 -8.46 -18.39
CA ILE A 150 -23.29 -7.65 -17.48
C ILE A 150 -23.22 -6.19 -17.90
N SER A 151 -23.07 -5.90 -19.20
CA SER A 151 -23.02 -4.52 -19.68
C SER A 151 -24.39 -3.85 -19.61
N GLY A 152 -25.49 -4.59 -19.74
CA GLY A 152 -26.84 -4.12 -19.53
C GLY A 152 -27.11 -3.75 -18.06
N GLU A 153 -26.59 -4.52 -17.11
CA GLU A 153 -26.73 -4.29 -15.67
C GLU A 153 -25.84 -3.14 -15.17
N LEU A 154 -24.55 -3.15 -15.52
CA LEU A 154 -23.55 -2.23 -14.96
C LEU A 154 -23.36 -0.97 -15.79
N GLY A 155 -23.78 -0.96 -17.05
CA GLY A 155 -23.47 0.08 -18.03
C GLY A 155 -22.02 0.06 -18.49
N LEU A 156 -21.74 0.70 -19.64
CA LEU A 156 -20.38 0.84 -20.15
C LEU A 156 -19.82 2.23 -19.79
N PRO A 157 -18.51 2.33 -19.51
CA PRO A 157 -17.50 1.27 -19.43
C PRO A 157 -17.64 0.42 -18.16
N ILE A 158 -17.14 -0.82 -18.22
CA ILE A 158 -17.01 -1.74 -17.06
C ILE A 158 -15.55 -2.05 -16.78
N VAL A 159 -15.25 -2.42 -15.55
CA VAL A 159 -13.89 -2.73 -15.11
C VAL A 159 -13.80 -4.19 -14.64
N PHE A 160 -12.87 -4.93 -15.21
CA PHE A 160 -12.53 -6.28 -14.79
C PHE A 160 -11.34 -6.23 -13.83
N LYS A 161 -11.46 -6.82 -12.66
CA LYS A 161 -10.43 -6.81 -11.62
C LYS A 161 -10.21 -8.23 -11.09
N PRO A 162 -9.00 -8.80 -11.20
CA PRO A 162 -8.65 -10.01 -10.46
C PRO A 162 -8.74 -9.77 -8.95
N LEU A 163 -9.31 -10.71 -8.19
CA LEU A 163 -9.44 -10.56 -6.73
C LEU A 163 -8.09 -10.54 -6.03
N ASN A 164 -7.18 -11.45 -6.44
CA ASN A 164 -5.93 -11.74 -5.73
C ASN A 164 -4.71 -11.00 -6.31
N GLN A 165 -4.92 -9.88 -7.04
CA GLN A 165 -3.83 -9.13 -7.63
C GLN A 165 -3.73 -7.73 -7.03
N ALA A 166 -2.48 -7.27 -6.82
CA ALA A 166 -2.17 -5.93 -6.33
C ALA A 166 -1.56 -5.04 -7.43
N GLY A 167 -1.56 -3.72 -7.22
CA GLY A 167 -0.90 -2.78 -8.11
C GLY A 167 -1.50 -2.69 -9.51
N SER A 168 -2.81 -2.89 -9.64
CA SER A 168 -3.55 -2.87 -10.91
C SER A 168 -3.18 -3.98 -11.91
N ALA A 169 -2.50 -5.04 -11.47
CA ALA A 169 -2.19 -6.18 -12.33
C ALA A 169 -3.50 -6.84 -12.81
N GLY A 170 -3.64 -7.03 -14.12
CA GLY A 170 -4.83 -7.64 -14.74
C GLY A 170 -6.09 -6.78 -14.73
N VAL A 171 -6.06 -5.54 -14.25
CA VAL A 171 -7.21 -4.62 -14.33
C VAL A 171 -7.39 -4.16 -15.76
N GLN A 172 -8.61 -4.37 -16.31
CA GLN A 172 -8.99 -3.95 -17.65
C GLN A 172 -10.24 -3.07 -17.63
N VAL A 173 -10.19 -1.92 -18.29
CA VAL A 173 -11.36 -1.08 -18.56
C VAL A 173 -11.86 -1.41 -19.95
N ILE A 174 -13.15 -1.72 -20.06
CA ILE A 174 -13.80 -2.21 -21.28
C ILE A 174 -14.91 -1.23 -21.68
N HIS A 175 -14.77 -0.63 -22.86
CA HIS A 175 -15.68 0.38 -23.38
C HIS A 175 -16.67 -0.19 -24.40
N SER A 176 -16.41 -1.37 -24.96
CA SER A 176 -17.23 -2.01 -25.99
C SER A 176 -17.06 -3.52 -25.97
N GLU A 177 -17.99 -4.22 -26.62
CA GLU A 177 -17.90 -5.67 -26.83
C GLU A 177 -16.65 -6.07 -27.62
N GLN A 178 -16.24 -5.27 -28.59
CA GLN A 178 -15.03 -5.52 -29.35
C GLN A 178 -13.77 -5.48 -28.47
N GLU A 179 -13.70 -4.52 -27.51
CA GLU A 179 -12.62 -4.48 -26.53
C GLU A 179 -12.67 -5.69 -25.59
N TYR A 180 -13.86 -6.11 -25.16
CA TYR A 180 -14.05 -7.29 -24.33
C TYR A 180 -13.50 -8.54 -25.01
N GLN A 181 -13.90 -8.79 -26.27
CA GLN A 181 -13.38 -9.92 -27.03
C GLN A 181 -11.86 -9.91 -27.09
N LYS A 182 -11.27 -8.78 -27.49
CA LYS A 182 -9.81 -8.66 -27.67
C LYS A 182 -9.02 -8.75 -26.36
N LYS A 183 -9.46 -8.09 -25.28
CA LYS A 183 -8.68 -7.90 -24.04
C LYS A 183 -8.92 -9.00 -23.00
N ILE A 184 -10.09 -9.67 -23.06
CA ILE A 184 -10.49 -10.68 -22.07
C ILE A 184 -10.60 -12.06 -22.69
N VAL A 185 -11.40 -12.22 -23.76
CA VAL A 185 -11.71 -13.55 -24.33
C VAL A 185 -10.52 -14.10 -25.09
N GLU A 186 -10.02 -13.36 -26.08
CA GLU A 186 -8.94 -13.76 -27.00
C GLU A 186 -7.54 -13.61 -26.38
N ALA A 187 -7.41 -12.89 -25.25
CA ALA A 187 -6.15 -12.73 -24.58
C ALA A 187 -5.74 -14.02 -23.83
N ASP A 188 -4.81 -14.78 -24.40
CA ASP A 188 -4.33 -16.04 -23.84
C ASP A 188 -3.65 -15.87 -22.49
N ASP A 189 -3.04 -14.72 -22.25
CA ASP A 189 -2.37 -14.34 -20.99
C ASP A 189 -3.35 -13.82 -19.91
N TYR A 190 -4.63 -13.54 -20.27
CA TYR A 190 -5.65 -13.13 -19.31
C TYR A 190 -6.33 -14.37 -18.70
N GLN A 191 -5.65 -15.00 -17.73
CA GLN A 191 -6.10 -16.23 -17.05
C GLN A 191 -6.49 -15.99 -15.57
N PHE A 192 -6.91 -14.78 -15.25
CA PHE A 192 -7.31 -14.43 -13.88
C PHE A 192 -8.69 -15.01 -13.53
N ALA A 193 -8.79 -15.63 -12.36
CA ALA A 193 -10.02 -16.16 -11.79
C ALA A 193 -9.89 -16.22 -10.26
N PRO A 194 -10.93 -15.90 -9.48
CA PRO A 194 -12.16 -15.24 -9.91
C PRO A 194 -11.97 -13.76 -10.25
N LEU A 195 -12.98 -13.13 -10.86
CA LEU A 195 -12.99 -11.75 -11.29
C LEU A 195 -14.10 -10.93 -10.61
N LEU A 196 -13.78 -9.74 -10.15
CA LEU A 196 -14.74 -8.69 -9.84
C LEU A 196 -14.99 -7.88 -11.09
N VAL A 197 -16.22 -7.90 -11.62
CA VAL A 197 -16.67 -7.02 -12.71
C VAL A 197 -17.46 -5.87 -12.11
N GLN A 198 -17.02 -4.64 -12.33
CA GLN A 198 -17.53 -3.47 -11.63
C GLN A 198 -17.85 -2.34 -12.59
N GLN A 199 -18.89 -1.57 -12.29
CA GLN A 199 -19.19 -0.33 -12.99
C GLN A 199 -18.00 0.63 -12.91
N TYR A 200 -17.65 1.25 -14.04
CA TYR A 200 -16.62 2.29 -14.06
C TYR A 200 -17.17 3.62 -13.52
N VAL A 201 -16.52 4.16 -12.52
CA VAL A 201 -16.81 5.51 -12.02
C VAL A 201 -15.80 6.48 -12.60
N ARG A 202 -16.30 7.47 -13.37
CA ARG A 202 -15.44 8.54 -13.89
C ARG A 202 -15.18 9.57 -12.80
N GLY A 203 -13.93 9.95 -12.59
CA GLY A 203 -13.60 10.93 -11.57
C GLY A 203 -12.15 10.93 -11.16
N LEU A 204 -11.87 11.49 -9.99
CA LEU A 204 -10.55 11.73 -9.45
C LEU A 204 -10.19 10.69 -8.38
N ASP A 205 -9.07 10.00 -8.54
CA ASP A 205 -8.58 9.03 -7.58
C ASP A 205 -8.09 9.71 -6.30
N ILE A 206 -8.59 9.26 -5.18
CA ILE A 206 -8.16 9.64 -3.84
C ILE A 206 -7.89 8.38 -3.02
N GLY A 207 -7.03 8.47 -2.01
CA GLY A 207 -6.77 7.39 -1.09
C GLY A 207 -6.79 7.88 0.35
N LEU A 208 -7.20 7.02 1.26
CA LEU A 208 -7.16 7.30 2.68
C LEU A 208 -6.22 6.31 3.36
N ASN A 209 -5.36 6.83 4.19
CA ASN A 209 -4.42 6.07 4.99
C ASN A 209 -4.78 6.26 6.47
N LEU A 210 -4.88 5.19 7.23
CA LEU A 210 -5.24 5.26 8.64
C LEU A 210 -4.42 4.30 9.51
N LEU A 211 -4.43 4.59 10.81
CA LEU A 211 -4.15 3.67 11.90
C LEU A 211 -5.38 3.65 12.80
N ALA A 212 -5.90 2.47 13.08
CA ALA A 212 -6.96 2.28 14.06
C ALA A 212 -6.52 1.34 15.19
N ILE A 213 -7.04 1.59 16.38
CA ILE A 213 -6.81 0.79 17.58
C ILE A 213 -8.17 0.34 18.10
N HIS A 214 -8.49 -0.94 17.94
CA HIS A 214 -9.77 -1.51 18.34
C HIS A 214 -10.96 -0.66 17.90
N GLY A 215 -11.05 -0.41 16.58
CA GLY A 215 -12.11 0.37 15.95
C GLY A 215 -11.94 1.89 15.99
N SER A 216 -11.07 2.42 16.86
CA SER A 216 -10.87 3.86 17.00
C SER A 216 -9.72 4.35 16.14
N ILE A 217 -9.98 5.26 15.20
CA ILE A 217 -8.94 5.86 14.36
C ILE A 217 -8.06 6.79 15.20
N THR A 218 -6.74 6.56 15.19
CA THR A 218 -5.74 7.34 15.93
C THR A 218 -4.84 8.19 15.03
N ALA A 219 -4.68 7.78 13.76
CA ALA A 219 -3.99 8.59 12.75
C ALA A 219 -4.70 8.45 11.39
N ILE A 220 -4.77 9.54 10.63
CA ILE A 220 -5.47 9.58 9.34
C ILE A 220 -4.88 10.61 8.39
N ALA A 221 -4.82 10.26 7.11
CA ALA A 221 -4.41 11.15 6.02
C ALA A 221 -5.17 10.79 4.75
N VAL A 222 -5.81 11.76 4.11
CA VAL A 222 -6.36 11.62 2.78
C VAL A 222 -5.37 12.17 1.77
N GLN A 223 -5.10 11.43 0.72
CA GLN A 223 -4.18 11.80 -0.34
C GLN A 223 -4.83 11.75 -1.71
N GLN A 224 -4.38 12.62 -2.60
CA GLN A 224 -4.70 12.62 -4.00
C GLN A 224 -3.40 12.41 -4.78
N ARG A 225 -3.50 11.64 -5.85
CA ARG A 225 -2.42 11.48 -6.81
C ARG A 225 -2.94 11.80 -8.20
N ASP A 226 -2.26 12.68 -8.88
CA ASP A 226 -2.49 12.99 -10.29
C ASP A 226 -1.90 11.85 -11.15
N PHE A 227 -2.61 10.70 -11.16
CA PHE A 227 -2.20 9.49 -11.87
C PHE A 227 -3.34 9.01 -12.77
N PRO A 228 -3.09 8.54 -14.00
CA PRO A 228 -1.83 8.16 -14.63
C PRO A 228 -1.18 9.26 -15.48
N GLN A 229 -1.76 10.47 -15.54
CA GLN A 229 -1.41 11.46 -16.56
C GLN A 229 -0.07 12.18 -16.35
N ASN A 230 0.42 12.26 -15.10
CA ASN A 230 1.69 12.91 -14.80
C ASN A 230 2.67 11.97 -14.11
N PHE A 231 3.58 11.38 -14.87
CA PHE A 231 4.67 10.59 -14.34
C PHE A 231 5.50 11.42 -13.35
N GLY A 232 5.59 10.95 -12.09
CA GLY A 232 6.30 11.68 -11.04
C GLY A 232 5.51 12.82 -10.41
N ALA A 233 4.19 12.91 -10.64
CA ALA A 233 3.34 13.88 -9.96
C ALA A 233 3.45 13.75 -8.43
N PRO A 234 3.44 14.87 -7.72
CA PRO A 234 3.45 14.84 -6.26
C PRO A 234 2.16 14.25 -5.72
N ILE A 235 2.26 13.68 -4.50
CA ILE A 235 1.10 13.35 -3.70
C ILE A 235 0.70 14.63 -2.97
N GLU A 236 -0.57 14.96 -3.03
CA GLU A 236 -1.17 16.05 -2.28
C GLU A 236 -2.06 15.49 -1.16
N PHE A 237 -1.90 16.04 0.04
CA PHE A 237 -2.76 15.72 1.16
C PHE A 237 -3.88 16.74 1.27
N LEU A 238 -5.08 16.25 1.54
CA LEU A 238 -6.30 17.06 1.59
C LEU A 238 -7.25 16.54 2.68
N SER A 239 -8.35 17.22 2.89
CA SER A 239 -9.45 16.77 3.75
C SER A 239 -10.60 16.26 2.91
N SER A 240 -11.16 15.09 3.25
CA SER A 240 -12.37 14.54 2.67
C SER A 240 -13.27 13.98 3.78
N PRO A 241 -14.18 14.82 4.33
CA PRO A 241 -15.05 14.36 5.42
C PRO A 241 -15.88 13.11 5.07
N GLU A 242 -16.34 12.98 3.83
CA GLU A 242 -17.09 11.81 3.38
C GLU A 242 -16.24 10.53 3.44
N LEU A 243 -15.00 10.58 2.92
CA LEU A 243 -14.10 9.42 2.98
C LEU A 243 -13.64 9.12 4.42
N GLU A 244 -13.41 10.15 5.24
CA GLU A 244 -13.07 9.98 6.65
C GLU A 244 -14.22 9.34 7.45
N ASN A 245 -15.49 9.69 7.16
CA ASN A 245 -16.66 9.08 7.77
C ASN A 245 -16.84 7.62 7.33
N ALA A 246 -16.62 7.32 6.04
CA ALA A 246 -16.61 5.95 5.53
C ALA A 246 -15.55 5.09 6.26
N ALA A 247 -14.33 5.62 6.40
CA ALA A 247 -13.25 4.94 7.13
C ALA A 247 -13.62 4.70 8.61
N ARG A 248 -14.27 5.66 9.26
CA ARG A 248 -14.77 5.49 10.62
C ARG A 248 -15.78 4.35 10.72
N THR A 249 -16.77 4.33 9.83
CA THR A 249 -17.75 3.24 9.76
C THR A 249 -17.07 1.88 9.58
N ILE A 250 -16.07 1.79 8.70
CA ILE A 250 -15.30 0.55 8.49
C ILE A 250 -14.62 0.12 9.78
N CYS A 251 -13.86 1.02 10.41
CA CYS A 251 -13.08 0.69 11.60
C CYS A 251 -13.97 0.30 12.79
N GLU A 252 -15.02 1.08 13.08
CA GLU A 252 -15.92 0.85 14.20
C GLU A 252 -16.73 -0.46 14.03
N SER A 253 -17.27 -0.69 12.81
CA SER A 253 -18.10 -1.87 12.55
C SER A 253 -17.31 -3.19 12.52
N SER A 254 -16.00 -3.15 12.24
CA SER A 254 -15.14 -4.33 12.23
C SER A 254 -14.26 -4.46 13.49
N ASN A 255 -14.29 -3.47 14.39
CA ASN A 255 -13.32 -3.36 15.48
C ASN A 255 -11.86 -3.40 14.95
N TYR A 256 -11.60 -2.71 13.82
CA TYR A 256 -10.31 -2.79 13.12
C TYR A 256 -9.14 -2.41 14.03
N HIS A 257 -8.03 -3.16 13.90
CA HIS A 257 -6.81 -2.93 14.65
C HIS A 257 -5.60 -3.04 13.73
N GLY A 258 -4.91 -1.92 13.47
CA GLY A 258 -3.77 -1.87 12.57
C GLY A 258 -3.81 -0.70 11.60
N VAL A 259 -2.89 -0.71 10.64
CA VAL A 259 -2.84 0.26 9.54
C VAL A 259 -3.67 -0.22 8.36
N MET A 260 -4.26 0.71 7.61
CA MET A 260 -5.01 0.41 6.39
C MET A 260 -4.86 1.55 5.39
N ASN A 261 -4.79 1.20 4.11
CA ASN A 261 -5.01 2.11 3.00
C ASN A 261 -6.34 1.74 2.33
N ILE A 262 -7.15 2.75 2.00
CA ILE A 262 -8.42 2.60 1.27
C ILE A 262 -8.31 3.39 -0.02
N ASP A 263 -8.54 2.74 -1.15
CA ASP A 263 -8.58 3.38 -2.45
C ASP A 263 -10.02 3.76 -2.82
N ALA A 264 -10.22 5.01 -3.24
CA ALA A 264 -11.51 5.59 -3.52
C ALA A 264 -11.44 6.54 -4.72
N ARG A 265 -12.59 6.95 -5.21
CA ARG A 265 -12.72 7.94 -6.28
C ARG A 265 -13.84 8.92 -5.99
N VAL A 266 -13.56 10.21 -6.22
CA VAL A 266 -14.59 11.24 -6.24
C VAL A 266 -15.20 11.26 -7.63
N GLU A 267 -16.47 10.92 -7.73
CA GLU A 267 -17.19 10.92 -9.02
C GLU A 267 -17.31 12.34 -9.58
N GLU A 268 -16.96 12.50 -10.86
CA GLU A 268 -16.90 13.80 -11.51
C GLU A 268 -18.27 14.52 -11.57
N LYS A 269 -19.36 13.77 -11.74
CA LYS A 269 -20.70 14.33 -11.91
C LYS A 269 -21.35 14.78 -10.61
N THR A 270 -21.20 14.00 -9.55
CA THR A 270 -21.95 14.17 -8.29
C THR A 270 -21.09 14.65 -7.13
N GLY A 271 -19.75 14.50 -7.25
CA GLY A 271 -18.82 14.73 -6.15
C GLY A 271 -18.86 13.65 -5.06
N ARG A 272 -19.65 12.57 -5.22
CA ARG A 272 -19.74 11.48 -4.24
C ARG A 272 -18.48 10.63 -4.25
N VAL A 273 -18.12 10.14 -3.08
CA VAL A 273 -16.98 9.23 -2.91
C VAL A 273 -17.43 7.78 -3.06
N PHE A 274 -16.76 7.03 -3.94
CA PHE A 274 -16.93 5.59 -4.10
C PHE A 274 -15.67 4.87 -3.65
N LEU A 275 -15.83 3.84 -2.81
CA LEU A 275 -14.75 2.98 -2.34
C LEU A 275 -14.53 1.85 -3.34
N PHE A 276 -13.28 1.44 -3.56
CA PHE A 276 -12.93 0.39 -4.53
C PHE A 276 -12.25 -0.81 -3.91
N GLU A 277 -11.27 -0.58 -3.04
CA GLU A 277 -10.53 -1.62 -2.35
C GLU A 277 -9.92 -1.09 -1.06
N SER A 278 -9.65 -1.98 -0.14
CA SER A 278 -8.84 -1.73 1.03
C SER A 278 -7.56 -2.57 0.98
N ASN A 279 -6.53 -2.06 1.62
CA ASN A 279 -5.25 -2.71 1.76
C ASN A 279 -4.90 -2.69 3.26
N PRO A 280 -5.18 -3.76 4.02
CA PRO A 280 -4.99 -3.82 5.48
C PRO A 280 -3.50 -3.98 5.84
N ARG A 281 -2.68 -3.06 5.39
CA ARG A 281 -1.22 -3.05 5.48
C ARG A 281 -0.66 -1.65 5.20
N PHE A 282 0.67 -1.49 5.35
CA PHE A 282 1.35 -0.31 4.83
C PHE A 282 1.24 -0.20 3.30
N TRP A 283 1.54 0.98 2.76
CA TRP A 283 1.31 1.33 1.35
C TRP A 283 2.52 1.98 0.69
N GLY A 284 2.52 1.99 -0.64
CA GLY A 284 3.66 2.44 -1.45
C GLY A 284 3.94 3.96 -1.41
N SER A 285 3.07 4.76 -0.79
CA SER A 285 3.23 6.21 -0.63
C SER A 285 3.49 6.65 0.81
N LEU A 286 3.84 5.74 1.71
CA LEU A 286 4.06 6.02 3.13
C LEU A 286 5.08 7.14 3.37
N SER A 287 6.16 7.17 2.59
CA SER A 287 7.18 8.23 2.69
C SER A 287 6.64 9.64 2.43
N ALA A 288 5.56 9.79 1.65
CA ALA A 288 4.95 11.09 1.42
C ALA A 288 4.28 11.66 2.68
N SER A 289 3.57 10.82 3.45
CA SER A 289 3.00 11.25 4.74
C SER A 289 4.09 11.61 5.74
N VAL A 290 5.16 10.81 5.83
CA VAL A 290 6.33 11.11 6.67
C VAL A 290 6.96 12.46 6.29
N TRP A 291 7.12 12.70 4.98
CA TRP A 291 7.64 13.98 4.47
C TRP A 291 6.78 15.17 4.88
N CYS A 292 5.48 15.01 4.90
CA CYS A 292 4.52 16.05 5.30
C CYS A 292 4.27 16.12 6.82
N GLY A 293 4.91 15.25 7.61
CA GLY A 293 4.92 15.36 9.09
C GLY A 293 4.08 14.32 9.83
N LEU A 294 3.46 13.34 9.13
CA LEU A 294 2.77 12.23 9.77
C LEU A 294 3.48 10.91 9.45
N ASN A 295 4.13 10.35 10.46
CA ASN A 295 4.79 9.05 10.38
C ASN A 295 3.91 7.98 11.01
N PHE A 296 3.29 7.15 10.20
CA PHE A 296 2.39 6.08 10.68
C PHE A 296 3.12 4.98 11.44
N VAL A 297 4.41 4.72 11.14
CA VAL A 297 5.22 3.77 11.94
C VAL A 297 5.44 4.32 13.36
N GLU A 298 5.77 5.60 13.49
CA GLU A 298 5.88 6.27 14.79
C GLU A 298 4.53 6.27 15.54
N ALA A 299 3.42 6.54 14.82
CA ALA A 299 2.09 6.48 15.38
C ALA A 299 1.73 5.07 15.91
N CYS A 300 2.11 4.00 15.19
CA CYS A 300 1.92 2.62 15.66
C CYS A 300 2.70 2.34 16.96
N MET A 301 3.94 2.83 17.07
CA MET A 301 4.76 2.63 18.27
C MET A 301 4.24 3.39 19.50
N GLU A 302 3.49 4.47 19.27
CA GLU A 302 2.91 5.33 20.32
C GLU A 302 1.41 5.07 20.52
N ALA A 303 0.89 3.98 19.97
CA ALA A 303 -0.54 3.67 19.98
C ALA A 303 -1.06 3.15 21.34
N ALA A 304 -0.19 2.80 22.26
CA ALA A 304 -0.57 2.31 23.59
C ALA A 304 0.07 3.19 24.71
N PRO A 305 -0.69 3.98 25.48
CA PRO A 305 -2.16 4.17 25.36
C PRO A 305 -2.58 4.98 24.12
N PRO A 306 -3.80 4.84 23.63
CA PRO A 306 -4.27 5.61 22.48
C PRO A 306 -4.09 7.11 22.72
N PRO A 307 -3.62 7.88 21.71
CA PRO A 307 -3.46 9.32 21.86
C PRO A 307 -4.81 10.00 22.08
N PRO A 308 -4.86 11.07 22.89
CA PRO A 308 -6.12 11.77 23.22
C PRO A 308 -6.75 12.46 21.99
N GLN A 309 -5.99 12.65 20.94
CA GLN A 309 -6.45 13.28 19.71
C GLN A 309 -5.96 12.52 18.48
N VAL A 310 -6.82 12.42 17.47
CA VAL A 310 -6.48 11.83 16.18
C VAL A 310 -5.40 12.67 15.48
N ARG A 311 -4.30 12.06 15.10
CA ARG A 311 -3.25 12.70 14.30
C ARG A 311 -3.75 12.83 12.86
N ARG A 312 -3.89 14.04 12.36
CA ARG A 312 -4.44 14.32 11.03
C ARG A 312 -3.42 15.00 10.14
N LEU A 313 -3.28 14.51 8.92
CA LEU A 313 -2.55 15.22 7.87
C LEU A 313 -3.57 15.73 6.83
N GLN A 314 -3.89 17.02 6.92
CA GLN A 314 -4.95 17.66 6.16
C GLN A 314 -4.45 18.50 4.97
N SER A 315 -3.14 18.71 4.89
CA SER A 315 -2.50 19.47 3.81
C SER A 315 -1.03 19.09 3.70
N GLY A 316 -0.49 19.29 2.53
CA GLY A 316 0.92 19.05 2.24
C GLY A 316 1.11 18.47 0.86
N ARG A 317 2.31 18.63 0.33
CA ARG A 317 2.68 18.13 -0.99
C ARG A 317 4.04 17.44 -0.91
N ALA A 318 4.15 16.24 -1.44
CA ALA A 318 5.38 15.47 -1.43
C ALA A 318 5.62 14.76 -2.76
N ASN A 319 6.85 14.84 -3.23
CA ASN A 319 7.30 14.08 -4.39
C ASN A 319 8.51 13.22 -3.98
N VAL A 320 8.25 12.17 -3.20
CA VAL A 320 9.26 11.29 -2.60
C VAL A 320 9.14 9.85 -3.10
N HIS A 321 8.68 9.68 -4.35
CA HIS A 321 8.50 8.35 -4.95
C HIS A 321 9.81 7.69 -5.36
N TYR A 322 10.85 8.49 -5.58
CA TYR A 322 12.11 8.03 -6.12
C TYR A 322 13.26 8.34 -5.18
N HIS A 323 14.32 7.59 -5.37
CA HIS A 323 15.58 7.83 -4.68
C HIS A 323 16.06 9.29 -4.91
N PRO A 324 16.62 9.99 -3.90
CA PRO A 324 17.07 11.37 -4.03
C PRO A 324 18.02 11.63 -5.20
N MET A 325 18.85 10.65 -5.58
CA MET A 325 19.73 10.78 -6.75
C MET A 325 18.97 10.84 -8.09
N VAL A 326 17.74 10.28 -8.14
CA VAL A 326 16.84 10.40 -9.31
C VAL A 326 16.07 11.72 -9.26
N GLN A 327 15.91 12.30 -8.06
CA GLN A 327 15.18 13.55 -7.81
C GLN A 327 16.05 14.54 -7.03
N PRO A 328 17.05 15.21 -7.66
CA PRO A 328 17.98 16.10 -6.95
C PRO A 328 17.30 17.27 -6.19
N ALA A 329 16.09 17.70 -6.62
CA ALA A 329 15.33 18.72 -5.95
C ALA A 329 14.97 18.36 -4.49
N LEU A 330 14.83 17.04 -4.15
CA LEU A 330 14.63 16.59 -2.77
C LEU A 330 15.78 16.99 -1.84
N TRP A 331 16.99 17.04 -2.34
CA TRP A 331 18.18 17.44 -1.57
C TRP A 331 18.06 18.87 -1.05
N GLY A 332 17.75 19.81 -1.96
CA GLY A 332 17.55 21.21 -1.58
C GLY A 332 16.44 21.35 -0.53
N GLN A 333 15.30 20.70 -0.76
CA GLN A 333 14.19 20.72 0.19
C GLN A 333 14.56 20.13 1.56
N ALA A 334 15.33 19.02 1.59
CA ALA A 334 15.76 18.39 2.82
C ALA A 334 16.80 19.24 3.58
N LEU A 335 17.77 19.81 2.88
CA LEU A 335 18.83 20.63 3.49
C LEU A 335 18.26 21.87 4.18
N PHE A 336 17.29 22.53 3.56
CA PHE A 336 16.65 23.73 4.10
C PHE A 336 15.41 23.42 4.95
N SER A 337 15.03 22.16 5.12
CA SER A 337 13.88 21.79 5.94
C SER A 337 14.17 21.94 7.43
N ARG A 338 13.25 22.58 8.15
CA ARG A 338 13.24 22.61 9.62
C ARG A 338 12.82 21.26 10.23
N HIS A 339 12.19 20.38 9.44
CA HIS A 339 11.75 19.06 9.89
C HIS A 339 12.90 18.05 9.90
N GLY A 340 13.31 17.62 11.08
CA GLY A 340 14.40 16.65 11.25
C GLY A 340 14.15 15.30 10.55
N GLN A 341 12.90 14.86 10.47
CA GLN A 341 12.51 13.63 9.78
C GLN A 341 12.87 13.65 8.29
N ARG A 342 12.62 14.75 7.56
CA ARG A 342 12.99 14.87 6.13
C ARG A 342 14.48 14.71 5.90
N ARG A 343 15.32 15.32 6.74
CA ARG A 343 16.78 15.19 6.63
C ARG A 343 17.25 13.74 6.88
N ARG A 344 16.65 13.07 7.88
CA ARG A 344 16.97 11.66 8.17
C ARG A 344 16.55 10.73 7.04
N MET A 345 15.33 10.92 6.48
CA MET A 345 14.86 10.17 5.30
C MET A 345 15.83 10.27 4.14
N VAL A 346 16.17 11.48 3.72
CA VAL A 346 17.07 11.69 2.57
C VAL A 346 18.44 11.11 2.85
N ARG A 347 19.00 11.31 4.04
CA ARG A 347 20.30 10.73 4.42
C ARG A 347 20.28 9.20 4.39
N PHE A 348 19.20 8.59 4.88
CA PHE A 348 19.03 7.14 4.86
C PHE A 348 18.95 6.59 3.43
N MET A 349 18.09 7.15 2.60
CA MET A 349 17.93 6.74 1.20
C MET A 349 19.23 6.91 0.40
N MET A 350 19.99 7.97 0.66
CA MET A 350 21.27 8.23 0.01
C MET A 350 22.36 7.22 0.37
N GLY A 351 22.25 6.59 1.51
CA GLY A 351 23.19 5.56 1.96
C GLY A 351 23.06 4.25 1.19
N ASP A 352 22.00 4.07 0.38
CA ASP A 352 21.74 2.80 -0.31
C ASP A 352 21.78 2.92 -1.85
N LEU A 353 22.91 2.58 -2.41
CA LEU A 353 23.12 2.57 -3.85
C LEU A 353 22.27 1.51 -4.57
N TRP A 354 21.93 0.40 -3.90
CA TRP A 354 21.14 -0.67 -4.51
C TRP A 354 19.71 -0.23 -4.82
N THR A 355 19.05 0.40 -3.88
CA THR A 355 17.70 0.97 -4.10
C THR A 355 17.71 2.01 -5.22
N PHE A 356 18.77 2.83 -5.32
CA PHE A 356 18.95 3.74 -6.44
C PHE A 356 19.00 2.99 -7.78
N LEU A 357 19.82 1.94 -7.90
CA LEU A 357 19.96 1.17 -9.14
C LEU A 357 18.64 0.47 -9.54
N VAL A 358 17.94 -0.11 -8.57
CA VAL A 358 16.64 -0.77 -8.81
C VAL A 358 15.60 0.24 -9.28
N GLN A 359 15.52 1.41 -8.62
CA GLN A 359 14.58 2.46 -9.01
C GLN A 359 14.93 3.08 -10.37
N ALA A 360 16.22 3.31 -10.66
CA ALA A 360 16.67 3.83 -11.94
C ALA A 360 16.31 2.87 -13.09
N LYS A 361 16.49 1.56 -12.91
CA LYS A 361 16.06 0.55 -13.87
C LYS A 361 14.55 0.54 -14.08
N SER A 362 13.78 0.58 -13.01
CA SER A 362 12.30 0.65 -13.07
C SER A 362 11.81 1.92 -13.77
N LEU A 363 12.46 3.05 -13.52
CA LEU A 363 12.16 4.33 -14.17
C LEU A 363 12.40 4.25 -15.67
N ARG A 364 13.55 3.71 -16.08
CA ARG A 364 13.88 3.50 -17.49
C ARG A 364 12.83 2.64 -18.20
N GLN A 365 12.42 1.51 -17.61
CA GLN A 365 11.38 0.64 -18.19
C GLN A 365 10.03 1.32 -18.32
N LYS A 366 9.66 2.21 -17.37
CA LYS A 366 8.41 2.97 -17.43
C LYS A 366 8.47 4.04 -18.52
N VAL A 367 9.60 4.72 -18.70
CA VAL A 367 9.81 5.70 -19.76
C VAL A 367 9.75 5.02 -21.13
N GLU A 368 10.40 3.87 -21.30
CA GLU A 368 10.38 3.10 -22.54
C GLU A 368 8.92 2.68 -22.91
N ARG A 369 8.14 2.21 -21.94
CA ARG A 369 6.72 1.88 -22.15
C ARG A 369 5.87 3.10 -22.52
N TYR A 370 6.12 4.23 -21.88
CA TYR A 370 5.41 5.48 -22.19
C TYR A 370 5.72 5.98 -23.60
N ILE A 371 6.98 5.95 -24.01
CA ILE A 371 7.39 6.30 -25.38
C ILE A 371 6.72 5.37 -26.40
N SER A 372 6.71 4.06 -26.13
CA SER A 372 6.06 3.08 -27.02
C SER A 372 4.55 3.31 -27.12
N SER A 373 3.89 3.71 -26.03
CA SER A 373 2.46 4.04 -26.05
C SER A 373 2.15 5.31 -26.86
N ILE A 374 3.01 6.31 -26.78
CA ILE A 374 2.89 7.52 -27.58
C ILE A 374 3.09 7.21 -29.08
N GLN A 375 4.09 6.39 -29.41
CA GLN A 375 4.35 5.99 -30.79
C GLN A 375 3.16 5.21 -31.38
N MET A 376 2.53 4.32 -30.61
CA MET A 376 1.31 3.61 -31.05
C MET A 376 0.14 4.58 -31.26
N HIS A 377 -0.02 5.59 -30.42
CA HIS A 377 -1.08 6.59 -30.57
C HIS A 377 -0.89 7.47 -31.81
N PHE A 378 0.34 7.84 -32.14
CA PHE A 378 0.67 8.56 -33.38
C PHE A 378 0.52 7.72 -34.65
N PHE A 379 0.69 6.39 -34.56
CA PHE A 379 0.43 5.49 -35.68
C PHE A 379 -1.06 5.29 -35.95
N GLN A 380 -1.91 5.31 -34.91
CA GLN A 380 -3.38 5.21 -35.04
C GLN A 380 -4.05 6.48 -35.58
N ILE A 381 -3.41 7.64 -35.49
CA ILE A 381 -3.93 8.93 -36.02
C ILE A 381 -3.56 9.11 -37.51
N ARG A 382 -2.65 8.29 -38.08
CA ARG A 382 -2.21 8.38 -39.48
C ARG A 382 -2.84 7.34 -40.41
N HIS A 383 -3.69 6.51 -39.93
CA HIS A 383 -4.53 5.55 -40.67
C HIS A 383 -6.00 5.67 -40.23
#